data_a5d8ae88c00095fc748c68a336de15ee
#
_entry.id   a5d8ae88c00095fc748c68a336de15ee
#
_cell.length_a   1.000
_cell.length_b   1.000
_cell.length_c   1.000
_cell.angle_alpha   90.00
_cell.angle_beta   90.00
_cell.angle_gamma   90.00
#
_symmetry.space_group_name_H-M   'P 1'
#
loop_
_entity.id
_entity.type
_entity.pdbx_description
1 polymer ?
#
loop_
_entity_poly.entity_id
_entity_poly.type
_entity_poly.pdbx_seq_one_letter_code
_entity_poly.pdbx_strand_id
1 'polypeptide(L)'
;METSVAGKEILRKGVQMILGYICALPSFMGYHPLIPVYFSLCCLEKKNVVLVYGAVILGLINQMKFAAIFKYGILMLVIGMAIYFYRWANGHCSGLAAGILAGGSVLAMNYSGMFFAVESSNELLLGASEALATAGLAGGLHYGIEYVREIYGIKKRRKEPVIPEAEIKENNTAGQMEALASAVDGLSGVFSMIAPKESSELSDQAGILQEAVTGKLCMSCGGCAICWEQNQNYLQERIDRMVKAVMNHESRESIVKEKYLEHCPQYADMVEEAIAAFGRIELNQAWYKRLLENRQVIARQLDAVVELMGEWTREEKSLDKQESRLLAKVAVELQEKGVVPQVIHLYEDDQGRRYFKAYLSSKWGGGIPSRNCLKAFEKVTGKSLRLDKEARAMVSQEGAGLIIYEDVRYFTLPGIATRKKDTSPENGDNFVFFDMDCGHHYVALSDGMGSGKQASQESELVVELLEKLMRAGFRKEVAIQMMNSAMVLQSRQESYSTLDLADLDLYTGEVTLTKVGAACSFIKRGEDIEVLSAGSLPAGAVPGEKPGEISSALKHGDFLVMITDGVLEYLHVKEPVQVLSDMIAKINTDNAGALAKNILDSVLLHTGGYAQDDMTVLVTGIWEK
;
A
#
# COMPACT_ATOMS: atom_id res chain seq x y z
N MET A 1 -2.96 -38.84 29.01
CA MET A 1 -3.28 -38.86 27.57
C MET A 1 -2.93 -37.57 26.86
N GLU A 2 -2.90 -36.43 27.56
CA GLU A 2 -2.54 -35.08 27.00
C GLU A 2 -1.06 -34.91 26.65
N THR A 3 -0.13 -35.51 27.37
CA THR A 3 1.31 -35.43 27.10
C THR A 3 1.72 -36.07 25.77
N SER A 4 0.96 -37.04 25.26
CA SER A 4 1.21 -37.71 23.96
C SER A 4 0.79 -36.85 22.75
N VAL A 5 -0.19 -35.96 22.90
CA VAL A 5 -0.69 -35.10 21.80
C VAL A 5 0.24 -33.92 21.62
N ALA A 6 0.67 -33.28 22.71
CA ALA A 6 1.63 -32.18 22.67
C ALA A 6 2.99 -32.58 22.06
N GLY A 7 3.48 -33.79 22.43
CA GLY A 7 4.72 -34.33 21.86
C GLY A 7 4.65 -34.57 20.34
N LYS A 8 3.51 -35.06 19.83
CA LYS A 8 3.29 -35.25 18.37
C LYS A 8 3.21 -33.93 17.62
N GLU A 9 2.68 -32.89 18.22
CA GLU A 9 2.59 -31.57 17.59
C GLU A 9 3.95 -30.88 17.52
N ILE A 10 4.75 -30.95 18.60
CA ILE A 10 6.13 -30.45 18.63
C ILE A 10 6.99 -31.17 17.57
N LEU A 11 6.90 -32.51 17.53
CA LEU A 11 7.62 -33.29 16.52
C LEU A 11 7.24 -32.89 15.09
N ARG A 12 5.96 -32.66 14.83
CA ARG A 12 5.46 -32.23 13.51
C ARG A 12 5.94 -30.83 13.14
N LYS A 13 5.93 -29.87 14.09
CA LYS A 13 6.50 -28.53 13.89
C LYS A 13 7.99 -28.62 13.56
N GLY A 14 8.73 -29.43 14.30
CA GLY A 14 10.16 -29.69 14.04
C GLY A 14 10.43 -30.26 12.66
N VAL A 15 9.67 -31.27 12.24
CA VAL A 15 9.80 -31.87 10.89
C VAL A 15 9.53 -30.84 9.78
N GLN A 16 8.51 -29.99 9.94
CA GLN A 16 8.19 -28.93 8.96
C GLN A 16 9.29 -27.88 8.87
N MET A 17 9.89 -27.50 9.99
CA MET A 17 11.04 -26.58 9.98
C MET A 17 12.27 -27.20 9.30
N ILE A 18 12.58 -28.47 9.60
CA ILE A 18 13.70 -29.18 8.96
C ILE A 18 13.49 -29.27 7.46
N LEU A 19 12.29 -29.62 7.02
CA LEU A 19 11.96 -29.66 5.59
C LEU A 19 12.09 -28.27 4.94
N GLY A 20 11.63 -27.20 5.59
CA GLY A 20 11.80 -25.83 5.09
C GLY A 20 13.26 -25.45 4.92
N TYR A 21 14.09 -25.78 5.91
CA TYR A 21 15.53 -25.57 5.85
C TYR A 21 16.18 -26.37 4.70
N ILE A 22 15.83 -27.65 4.57
CA ILE A 22 16.35 -28.52 3.50
C ILE A 22 15.93 -28.02 2.12
N CYS A 23 14.69 -27.53 1.94
CA CYS A 23 14.21 -26.98 0.67
C CYS A 23 14.96 -25.70 0.24
N ALA A 24 15.60 -25.01 1.18
CA ALA A 24 16.43 -23.85 0.88
C ALA A 24 17.83 -24.21 0.37
N LEU A 25 18.32 -25.43 0.64
CA LEU A 25 19.70 -25.82 0.31
C LEU A 25 19.95 -26.01 -1.20
N PRO A 26 19.10 -26.72 -1.98
CA PRO A 26 19.36 -26.95 -3.39
C PRO A 26 19.12 -25.67 -4.21
N SER A 27 20.12 -25.33 -5.01
CA SER A 27 20.00 -24.22 -5.97
C SER A 27 20.42 -24.69 -7.35
N PHE A 28 19.65 -24.29 -8.36
CA PHE A 28 19.97 -24.53 -9.76
C PHE A 28 20.19 -23.19 -10.46
N MET A 29 21.40 -22.93 -10.92
CA MET A 29 21.81 -21.67 -11.55
C MET A 29 21.41 -20.39 -10.76
N GLY A 30 21.45 -20.46 -9.41
CA GLY A 30 21.08 -19.34 -8.54
C GLY A 30 19.59 -19.27 -8.17
N TYR A 31 18.74 -20.13 -8.71
CA TYR A 31 17.33 -20.24 -8.41
C TYR A 31 17.05 -21.36 -7.40
N HIS A 32 16.03 -21.19 -6.55
CA HIS A 32 15.63 -22.14 -5.51
C HIS A 32 14.15 -22.57 -5.70
N PRO A 33 13.81 -23.37 -6.71
CA PRO A 33 12.41 -23.66 -7.05
C PRO A 33 11.66 -24.44 -5.98
N LEU A 34 12.34 -25.14 -5.08
CA LEU A 34 11.70 -25.88 -3.99
C LEU A 34 11.14 -24.98 -2.88
N ILE A 35 11.67 -23.77 -2.71
CA ILE A 35 11.19 -22.82 -1.70
C ILE A 35 9.72 -22.43 -1.95
N PRO A 36 9.35 -21.83 -3.10
CA PRO A 36 7.97 -21.43 -3.36
C PRO A 36 7.02 -22.64 -3.42
N VAL A 37 7.46 -23.80 -3.87
CA VAL A 37 6.67 -25.04 -3.86
C VAL A 37 6.32 -25.46 -2.44
N TYR A 38 7.31 -25.63 -1.58
CA TYR A 38 7.08 -26.07 -0.20
C TYR A 38 6.28 -25.04 0.61
N PHE A 39 6.60 -23.76 0.44
CA PHE A 39 5.90 -22.68 1.12
C PHE A 39 4.41 -22.61 0.72
N SER A 40 4.09 -22.74 -0.57
CA SER A 40 2.69 -22.75 -1.05
C SER A 40 1.89 -23.92 -0.47
N LEU A 41 2.50 -25.10 -0.35
CA LEU A 41 1.89 -26.27 0.28
C LEU A 41 1.60 -26.02 1.77
N CYS A 42 2.51 -25.38 2.50
CA CYS A 42 2.31 -25.01 3.89
C CYS A 42 1.20 -23.98 4.07
N CYS A 43 1.09 -23.00 3.18
CA CYS A 43 0.01 -22.00 3.15
C CYS A 43 -1.36 -22.65 2.91
N LEU A 44 -1.44 -23.69 2.07
CA LEU A 44 -2.67 -24.45 1.84
C LEU A 44 -3.14 -25.17 3.10
N GLU A 45 -2.25 -25.75 3.88
CA GLU A 45 -2.60 -26.48 5.08
C GLU A 45 -2.85 -25.59 6.31
N LYS A 46 -2.65 -24.26 6.22
CA LYS A 46 -2.76 -23.27 7.32
C LYS A 46 -1.91 -23.64 8.56
N LYS A 47 -0.76 -24.32 8.39
CA LYS A 47 0.00 -24.83 9.52
C LYS A 47 1.43 -24.30 9.51
N ASN A 48 1.80 -23.63 10.61
CA ASN A 48 3.18 -23.25 10.95
C ASN A 48 3.92 -22.45 9.85
N VAL A 49 3.19 -21.66 9.06
CA VAL A 49 3.73 -20.92 7.92
C VAL A 49 4.88 -19.99 8.35
N VAL A 50 4.75 -19.33 9.52
CA VAL A 50 5.78 -18.45 10.07
C VAL A 50 7.06 -19.19 10.43
N LEU A 51 6.91 -20.39 11.05
CA LEU A 51 8.07 -21.23 11.40
C LEU A 51 8.81 -21.73 10.15
N VAL A 52 8.05 -22.10 9.11
CA VAL A 52 8.61 -22.52 7.82
C VAL A 52 9.32 -21.35 7.14
N TYR A 53 8.73 -20.15 7.16
CA TYR A 53 9.35 -18.94 6.65
C TYR A 53 10.72 -18.70 7.32
N GLY A 54 10.77 -18.70 8.66
CA GLY A 54 12.02 -18.54 9.41
C GLY A 54 13.06 -19.63 9.09
N ALA A 55 12.62 -20.89 8.97
CA ALA A 55 13.52 -22.01 8.66
C ALA A 55 14.13 -21.90 7.25
N VAL A 56 13.35 -21.47 6.25
CA VAL A 56 13.83 -21.22 4.89
C VAL A 56 14.86 -20.07 4.88
N ILE A 57 14.57 -18.98 5.57
CA ILE A 57 15.50 -17.84 5.69
C ILE A 57 16.82 -18.27 6.33
N LEU A 58 16.76 -19.05 7.42
CA LEU A 58 17.96 -19.60 8.06
C LEU A 58 18.77 -20.49 7.09
N GLY A 59 18.10 -21.29 6.26
CA GLY A 59 18.75 -22.10 5.24
C GLY A 59 19.49 -21.27 4.20
N LEU A 60 18.90 -20.16 3.77
CA LEU A 60 19.51 -19.22 2.83
C LEU A 60 20.68 -18.43 3.44
N ILE A 61 20.57 -18.01 4.72
CA ILE A 61 21.63 -17.34 5.46
C ILE A 61 22.87 -18.24 5.55
N ASN A 62 22.67 -19.52 5.83
CA ASN A 62 23.77 -20.48 5.92
C ASN A 62 24.59 -20.63 4.62
N GLN A 63 23.98 -20.30 3.47
CA GLN A 63 24.66 -20.28 2.17
C GLN A 63 25.33 -18.94 1.83
N MET A 64 25.24 -17.94 2.70
CA MET A 64 25.76 -16.58 2.48
C MET A 64 25.24 -15.88 1.21
N LYS A 65 24.04 -16.24 0.73
CA LYS A 65 23.44 -15.69 -0.50
C LYS A 65 22.46 -14.55 -0.17
N PHE A 66 22.96 -13.38 0.17
CA PHE A 66 22.14 -12.24 0.59
C PHE A 66 21.06 -11.85 -0.45
N ALA A 67 21.38 -11.86 -1.73
CA ALA A 67 20.40 -11.56 -2.78
C ALA A 67 19.22 -12.56 -2.82
N ALA A 68 19.50 -13.86 -2.58
CA ALA A 68 18.47 -14.89 -2.52
C ALA A 68 17.57 -14.72 -1.28
N ILE A 69 18.12 -14.30 -0.14
CA ILE A 69 17.34 -14.03 1.08
C ILE A 69 16.27 -12.97 0.80
N PHE A 70 16.63 -11.86 0.18
CA PHE A 70 15.70 -10.80 -0.16
C PHE A 70 14.65 -11.27 -1.17
N LYS A 71 15.09 -11.88 -2.28
CA LYS A 71 14.20 -12.38 -3.33
C LYS A 71 13.15 -13.34 -2.76
N TYR A 72 13.60 -14.42 -2.13
CA TYR A 72 12.68 -15.48 -1.66
C TYR A 72 11.94 -15.09 -0.39
N GLY A 73 12.48 -14.20 0.43
CA GLY A 73 11.77 -13.61 1.57
C GLY A 73 10.53 -12.86 1.12
N ILE A 74 10.67 -11.93 0.20
CA ILE A 74 9.54 -11.17 -0.36
C ILE A 74 8.61 -12.08 -1.16
N LEU A 75 9.15 -12.99 -1.97
CA LEU A 75 8.37 -13.94 -2.75
C LEU A 75 7.43 -14.79 -1.87
N MET A 76 7.92 -15.31 -0.74
CA MET A 76 7.10 -16.08 0.20
C MET A 76 5.94 -15.24 0.77
N LEU A 77 6.18 -13.98 1.10
CA LEU A 77 5.12 -13.07 1.55
C LEU A 77 4.06 -12.84 0.46
N VAL A 78 4.49 -12.62 -0.79
CA VAL A 78 3.58 -12.44 -1.93
C VAL A 78 2.75 -13.70 -2.17
N ILE A 79 3.35 -14.89 -2.16
CA ILE A 79 2.64 -16.17 -2.30
C ILE A 79 1.63 -16.36 -1.16
N GLY A 80 2.03 -16.08 0.08
CA GLY A 80 1.15 -16.17 1.24
C GLY A 80 -0.07 -15.25 1.12
N MET A 81 0.14 -13.99 0.75
CA MET A 81 -0.93 -13.03 0.49
C MET A 81 -1.83 -13.46 -0.68
N ALA A 82 -1.27 -13.87 -1.81
CA ALA A 82 -2.04 -14.30 -2.96
C ALA A 82 -2.97 -15.48 -2.62
N ILE A 83 -2.47 -16.50 -1.90
CA ILE A 83 -3.28 -17.65 -1.47
C ILE A 83 -4.34 -17.21 -0.43
N TYR A 84 -4.00 -16.28 0.46
CA TYR A 84 -4.92 -15.75 1.46
C TYR A 84 -6.08 -15.00 0.79
N PHE A 85 -5.81 -14.04 -0.09
CA PHE A 85 -6.84 -13.28 -0.81
C PHE A 85 -7.69 -14.15 -1.71
N TYR A 86 -7.07 -15.11 -2.42
CA TYR A 86 -7.85 -16.05 -3.23
C TYR A 86 -8.84 -16.87 -2.39
N ARG A 87 -8.41 -17.31 -1.19
CA ARG A 87 -9.31 -18.00 -0.25
C ARG A 87 -10.40 -17.10 0.29
N TRP A 88 -10.05 -15.86 0.60
CA TRP A 88 -11.03 -14.88 1.06
C TRP A 88 -12.11 -14.64 0.02
N ALA A 89 -11.73 -14.49 -1.26
CA ALA A 89 -12.67 -14.27 -2.35
C ALA A 89 -13.52 -15.51 -2.70
N ASN A 90 -12.93 -16.72 -2.67
CA ASN A 90 -13.58 -17.94 -3.18
C ASN A 90 -13.94 -18.96 -2.08
N GLY A 91 -13.72 -18.66 -0.81
CA GLY A 91 -13.99 -19.53 0.34
C GLY A 91 -13.00 -20.70 0.49
N HIS A 92 -12.43 -21.20 -0.60
CA HIS A 92 -11.44 -22.29 -0.61
C HIS A 92 -10.38 -22.08 -1.70
N CYS A 93 -9.21 -22.68 -1.52
CA CYS A 93 -8.16 -22.69 -2.52
C CYS A 93 -7.79 -24.14 -2.85
N SER A 94 -7.99 -24.55 -4.10
CA SER A 94 -7.55 -25.86 -4.56
C SER A 94 -6.03 -25.89 -4.73
N GLY A 95 -5.44 -27.09 -4.74
CA GLY A 95 -4.01 -27.23 -4.94
C GLY A 95 -3.53 -26.73 -6.29
N LEU A 96 -4.36 -26.89 -7.32
CA LEU A 96 -4.09 -26.34 -8.66
C LEU A 96 -4.06 -24.81 -8.62
N ALA A 97 -5.05 -24.18 -7.97
CA ALA A 97 -5.10 -22.73 -7.83
C ALA A 97 -3.87 -22.19 -7.07
N ALA A 98 -3.48 -22.85 -5.98
CA ALA A 98 -2.29 -22.48 -5.22
C ALA A 98 -1.00 -22.65 -6.02
N GLY A 99 -0.89 -23.70 -6.84
CA GLY A 99 0.22 -23.89 -7.76
C GLY A 99 0.33 -22.76 -8.80
N ILE A 100 -0.80 -22.37 -9.40
CA ILE A 100 -0.86 -21.27 -10.38
C ILE A 100 -0.51 -19.93 -9.71
N LEU A 101 -1.04 -19.66 -8.50
CA LEU A 101 -0.73 -18.45 -7.75
C LEU A 101 0.75 -18.38 -7.36
N ALA A 102 1.33 -19.49 -6.90
CA ALA A 102 2.75 -19.57 -6.57
C ALA A 102 3.63 -19.36 -7.81
N GLY A 103 3.35 -20.05 -8.91
CA GLY A 103 4.08 -19.90 -10.17
C GLY A 103 3.94 -18.48 -10.76
N GLY A 104 2.72 -17.91 -10.73
CA GLY A 104 2.47 -16.54 -11.16
C GLY A 104 3.23 -15.49 -10.33
N SER A 105 3.32 -15.71 -9.01
CA SER A 105 4.10 -14.85 -8.11
C SER A 105 5.61 -14.95 -8.42
N VAL A 106 6.14 -16.15 -8.69
CA VAL A 106 7.53 -16.36 -9.10
C VAL A 106 7.80 -15.65 -10.42
N LEU A 107 6.89 -15.79 -11.38
CA LEU A 107 7.01 -15.16 -12.69
C LEU A 107 7.03 -13.63 -12.55
N ALA A 108 6.06 -13.05 -11.84
CA ALA A 108 5.98 -11.62 -11.61
C ALA A 108 7.25 -11.08 -10.92
N MET A 109 7.78 -11.80 -9.94
CA MET A 109 8.99 -11.42 -9.22
C MET A 109 10.23 -11.44 -10.13
N ASN A 110 10.38 -12.48 -10.95
CA ASN A 110 11.52 -12.63 -11.85
C ASN A 110 11.51 -11.59 -12.99
N TYR A 111 10.31 -11.13 -13.41
CA TYR A 111 10.17 -10.16 -14.49
C TYR A 111 10.03 -8.70 -14.00
N SER A 112 9.85 -8.47 -12.70
CA SER A 112 9.70 -7.11 -12.15
C SER A 112 10.95 -6.24 -12.25
N GLY A 113 12.11 -6.82 -12.59
CA GLY A 113 13.39 -6.11 -12.62
C GLY A 113 13.86 -5.59 -11.25
N MET A 114 13.16 -5.94 -10.18
CA MET A 114 13.40 -5.41 -8.84
C MET A 114 14.70 -5.93 -8.22
N PHE A 115 15.12 -7.15 -8.59
CA PHE A 115 16.26 -7.84 -7.97
C PHE A 115 17.39 -8.19 -8.93
N PHE A 116 17.11 -8.26 -10.23
CA PHE A 116 18.12 -8.49 -11.27
C PHE A 116 17.78 -7.67 -12.51
N ALA A 117 18.76 -6.98 -13.06
CA ALA A 117 18.65 -6.45 -14.41
C ALA A 117 18.63 -7.65 -15.37
N VAL A 118 17.55 -7.84 -16.11
CA VAL A 118 17.46 -8.89 -17.12
C VAL A 118 18.30 -8.46 -18.32
N GLU A 119 19.55 -8.89 -18.35
CA GLU A 119 20.49 -8.51 -19.40
C GLU A 119 20.56 -9.51 -20.55
N SER A 120 20.04 -10.75 -20.36
CA SER A 120 20.12 -11.77 -21.39
C SER A 120 18.83 -12.59 -21.55
N SER A 121 18.58 -13.06 -22.79
CA SER A 121 17.46 -13.96 -23.11
C SER A 121 17.50 -15.29 -22.33
N ASN A 122 18.67 -15.72 -21.89
CA ASN A 122 18.84 -16.95 -21.12
C ASN A 122 18.31 -16.80 -19.68
N GLU A 123 18.44 -15.64 -19.06
CA GLU A 123 17.88 -15.36 -17.73
C GLU A 123 16.36 -15.30 -17.74
N LEU A 124 15.79 -14.76 -18.82
CA LEU A 124 14.35 -14.78 -19.06
C LEU A 124 13.81 -16.22 -19.10
N LEU A 125 14.46 -17.10 -19.84
CA LEU A 125 14.10 -18.52 -19.96
C LEU A 125 14.23 -19.26 -18.61
N LEU A 126 15.29 -18.99 -17.86
CA LEU A 126 15.50 -19.58 -16.54
C LEU A 126 14.45 -19.11 -15.53
N GLY A 127 14.12 -17.82 -15.51
CA GLY A 127 13.06 -17.26 -14.65
C GLY A 127 11.68 -17.83 -14.97
N ALA A 128 11.37 -18.03 -16.25
CA ALA A 128 10.14 -18.69 -16.69
C ALA A 128 10.11 -20.17 -16.31
N SER A 129 11.24 -20.89 -16.45
CA SER A 129 11.35 -22.30 -16.06
C SER A 129 11.16 -22.50 -14.54
N GLU A 130 11.67 -21.60 -13.69
CA GLU A 130 11.41 -21.62 -12.25
C GLU A 130 9.92 -21.49 -11.95
N ALA A 131 9.22 -20.57 -12.62
CA ALA A 131 7.79 -20.35 -12.43
C ALA A 131 6.96 -21.55 -12.86
N LEU A 132 7.26 -22.15 -14.01
CA LEU A 132 6.58 -23.35 -14.52
C LEU A 132 6.85 -24.57 -13.63
N ALA A 133 8.09 -24.76 -13.19
CA ALA A 133 8.45 -25.82 -12.27
C ALA A 133 7.72 -25.66 -10.93
N THR A 134 7.63 -24.44 -10.41
CA THR A 134 6.89 -24.14 -9.18
C THR A 134 5.41 -24.46 -9.33
N ALA A 135 4.75 -24.01 -10.39
CA ALA A 135 3.33 -24.26 -10.63
C ALA A 135 3.04 -25.76 -10.77
N GLY A 136 3.83 -26.46 -11.58
CA GLY A 136 3.67 -27.89 -11.85
C GLY A 136 3.93 -28.78 -10.63
N LEU A 137 5.03 -28.52 -9.91
CA LEU A 137 5.38 -29.28 -8.70
C LEU A 137 4.42 -29.01 -7.54
N ALA A 138 4.04 -27.75 -7.30
CA ALA A 138 3.09 -27.42 -6.24
C ALA A 138 1.71 -28.03 -6.51
N GLY A 139 1.18 -27.91 -7.74
CA GLY A 139 -0.08 -28.51 -8.15
C GLY A 139 -0.06 -30.02 -8.12
N GLY A 140 0.99 -30.64 -8.68
CA GLY A 140 1.14 -32.10 -8.76
C GLY A 140 1.32 -32.76 -7.40
N LEU A 141 2.14 -32.19 -6.51
CA LEU A 141 2.33 -32.70 -5.15
C LEU A 141 1.03 -32.62 -4.33
N HIS A 142 0.28 -31.52 -4.47
CA HIS A 142 -0.99 -31.40 -3.77
C HIS A 142 -2.02 -32.42 -4.28
N TYR A 143 -2.12 -32.58 -5.60
CA TYR A 143 -3.00 -33.59 -6.21
C TYR A 143 -2.61 -35.02 -5.76
N GLY A 144 -1.31 -35.32 -5.73
CA GLY A 144 -0.82 -36.60 -5.21
C GLY A 144 -1.14 -36.83 -3.73
N ILE A 145 -1.03 -35.79 -2.91
CA ILE A 145 -1.41 -35.86 -1.47
C ILE A 145 -2.92 -36.09 -1.31
N GLU A 146 -3.75 -35.40 -2.10
CA GLU A 146 -5.21 -35.60 -2.08
C GLU A 146 -5.58 -37.01 -2.55
N TYR A 147 -4.99 -37.48 -3.61
CA TYR A 147 -5.19 -38.83 -4.16
C TYR A 147 -4.81 -39.92 -3.17
N VAL A 148 -3.65 -39.78 -2.51
CA VAL A 148 -3.24 -40.72 -1.43
C VAL A 148 -4.20 -40.66 -0.25
N ARG A 149 -4.69 -39.47 0.15
CA ARG A 149 -5.71 -39.34 1.20
C ARG A 149 -7.03 -40.03 0.85
N GLU A 150 -7.39 -40.02 -0.41
CA GLU A 150 -8.61 -40.67 -0.91
C GLU A 150 -8.47 -42.19 -0.92
N ILE A 151 -7.33 -42.73 -1.39
CA ILE A 151 -7.05 -44.16 -1.38
C ILE A 151 -6.98 -44.75 0.03
N TYR A 152 -6.30 -44.06 0.95
CA TYR A 152 -6.14 -44.55 2.32
C TYR A 152 -7.33 -44.26 3.23
N GLY A 153 -8.46 -43.77 2.68
CA GLY A 153 -9.69 -43.56 3.43
C GLY A 153 -9.56 -42.57 4.60
N ILE A 154 -8.53 -41.70 4.59
CA ILE A 154 -8.35 -40.64 5.57
C ILE A 154 -9.38 -39.52 5.25
N LYS A 155 -10.65 -39.87 5.24
CA LYS A 155 -11.73 -38.87 5.26
C LYS A 155 -11.49 -38.00 6.47
N LYS A 156 -11.30 -36.68 6.24
CA LYS A 156 -11.58 -35.69 7.26
C LYS A 156 -12.99 -36.02 7.78
N ARG A 157 -13.09 -36.65 8.97
CA ARG A 157 -14.38 -36.66 9.68
C ARG A 157 -14.84 -35.22 9.69
N ARG A 158 -15.85 -34.90 8.89
CA ARG A 158 -16.71 -33.75 9.19
C ARG A 158 -17.17 -34.03 10.61
N LYS A 159 -16.59 -33.35 11.60
CA LYS A 159 -17.22 -33.24 12.90
C LYS A 159 -18.57 -32.61 12.59
N GLU A 160 -19.64 -33.39 12.75
CA GLU A 160 -20.95 -32.79 13.01
C GLU A 160 -20.71 -31.76 14.12
N PRO A 161 -21.30 -30.58 14.03
CA PRO A 161 -21.19 -29.60 15.08
C PRO A 161 -21.90 -30.17 16.31
N VAL A 162 -21.14 -30.83 17.16
CA VAL A 162 -21.53 -30.98 18.58
C VAL A 162 -21.50 -29.52 19.04
N ILE A 163 -22.68 -29.00 19.37
CA ILE A 163 -22.87 -27.75 20.09
C ILE A 163 -22.09 -27.91 21.40
N PRO A 164 -20.96 -27.26 21.58
CA PRO A 164 -20.41 -27.13 22.93
C PRO A 164 -21.19 -25.97 23.55
N GLU A 165 -21.86 -26.27 24.70
CA GLU A 165 -22.05 -25.22 25.70
C GLU A 165 -20.82 -24.32 25.69
N ALA A 166 -21.05 -23.04 25.57
CA ALA A 166 -20.15 -21.92 25.62
C ALA A 166 -18.77 -22.12 26.30
N GLU A 167 -17.93 -22.96 25.78
CA GLU A 167 -16.50 -22.75 25.80
C GLU A 167 -16.20 -21.93 24.56
N ILE A 168 -16.14 -20.65 24.76
CA ILE A 168 -15.42 -19.72 23.89
C ILE A 168 -14.02 -20.34 23.75
N LYS A 169 -13.82 -21.17 22.72
CA LYS A 169 -12.48 -21.38 22.20
C LYS A 169 -12.05 -20.00 21.76
N GLU A 170 -11.30 -19.33 22.62
CA GLU A 170 -10.41 -18.27 22.22
C GLU A 170 -9.80 -18.72 20.90
N ASN A 171 -10.32 -18.17 19.85
CA ASN A 171 -9.81 -18.46 18.53
C ASN A 171 -8.38 -17.97 18.57
N ASN A 172 -7.45 -18.90 18.40
CA ASN A 172 -6.00 -18.69 18.29
C ASN A 172 -5.63 -17.72 17.15
N THR A 173 -6.63 -17.12 16.51
CA THR A 173 -6.49 -16.11 15.44
C THR A 173 -5.98 -14.79 15.99
N ALA A 174 -6.46 -14.30 17.14
CA ALA A 174 -5.96 -13.08 17.76
C ALA A 174 -4.48 -13.25 18.17
N GLY A 175 -4.13 -14.34 18.85
CA GLY A 175 -2.74 -14.63 19.19
C GLY A 175 -1.83 -14.90 17.98
N GLN A 176 -2.38 -15.41 16.86
CA GLN A 176 -1.64 -15.57 15.62
C GLN A 176 -1.43 -14.23 14.90
N MET A 177 -2.42 -13.34 14.96
CA MET A 177 -2.31 -11.97 14.44
C MET A 177 -1.32 -11.16 15.26
N GLU A 178 -1.36 -11.26 16.58
CA GLU A 178 -0.40 -10.59 17.47
C GLU A 178 1.03 -11.06 17.24
N ALA A 179 1.24 -12.38 17.07
CA ALA A 179 2.53 -12.93 16.71
C ALA A 179 3.01 -12.48 15.33
N LEU A 180 2.10 -12.34 14.35
CA LEU A 180 2.42 -11.84 13.02
C LEU A 180 2.73 -10.34 13.07
N ALA A 181 1.95 -9.55 13.81
CA ALA A 181 2.20 -8.13 14.03
C ALA A 181 3.57 -7.91 14.67
N SER A 182 3.92 -8.68 15.70
CA SER A 182 5.24 -8.64 16.35
C SER A 182 6.39 -9.02 15.38
N ALA A 183 6.16 -9.96 14.46
CA ALA A 183 7.16 -10.34 13.46
C ALA A 183 7.35 -9.23 12.40
N VAL A 184 6.27 -8.58 11.98
CA VAL A 184 6.31 -7.45 11.04
C VAL A 184 6.95 -6.21 11.69
N ASP A 185 6.63 -5.95 12.97
CA ASP A 185 7.26 -4.90 13.78
C ASP A 185 8.78 -5.12 13.92
N GLY A 186 9.19 -6.37 14.17
CA GLY A 186 10.59 -6.75 14.16
C GLY A 186 11.28 -6.49 12.82
N LEU A 187 10.60 -6.71 11.69
CA LEU A 187 11.10 -6.37 10.36
C LEU A 187 11.21 -4.87 10.16
N SER A 188 10.21 -4.08 10.58
CA SER A 188 10.27 -2.62 10.54
C SER A 188 11.48 -2.10 11.34
N GLY A 189 11.69 -2.64 12.54
CA GLY A 189 12.85 -2.35 13.38
C GLY A 189 14.18 -2.62 12.67
N VAL A 190 14.31 -3.72 11.93
CA VAL A 190 15.51 -4.03 11.14
C VAL A 190 15.72 -3.00 10.01
N PHE A 191 14.66 -2.56 9.35
CA PHE A 191 14.76 -1.54 8.31
C PHE A 191 15.09 -0.15 8.86
N SER A 192 14.66 0.18 10.07
CA SER A 192 14.93 1.46 10.73
C SER A 192 16.28 1.51 11.47
N MET A 193 16.78 0.39 12.02
CA MET A 193 17.99 0.33 12.86
C MET A 193 19.31 0.54 12.14
N ILE A 194 19.37 0.51 10.81
CA ILE A 194 20.62 0.81 10.12
C ILE A 194 20.77 2.33 10.10
N ALA A 195 21.39 2.84 11.16
CA ALA A 195 21.83 4.22 11.24
C ALA A 195 22.59 4.60 9.94
N PRO A 196 22.35 5.78 9.40
CA PRO A 196 23.20 6.30 8.36
C PRO A 196 24.62 6.24 8.92
N LYS A 197 25.52 5.53 8.24
CA LYS A 197 26.93 5.74 8.45
C LYS A 197 27.10 7.23 8.15
N GLU A 198 27.36 8.03 9.18
CA GLU A 198 27.53 9.47 9.01
C GLU A 198 28.40 9.66 7.79
N SER A 199 27.91 10.46 6.86
CA SER A 199 28.64 10.79 5.64
C SER A 199 30.04 11.14 6.08
N SER A 200 31.01 10.32 5.64
CA SER A 200 32.41 10.55 5.96
C SER A 200 32.69 12.05 5.89
N GLU A 201 33.16 12.63 6.97
CA GLU A 201 33.44 14.06 7.04
C GLU A 201 34.22 14.48 5.79
N LEU A 202 34.10 15.73 5.38
CA LEU A 202 34.81 16.29 4.21
C LEU A 202 36.30 15.90 4.18
N SER A 203 36.90 15.67 5.36
CA SER A 203 38.27 15.16 5.55
C SER A 203 38.48 13.75 4.99
N ASP A 204 37.48 12.84 5.14
CA ASP A 204 37.58 11.48 4.63
C ASP A 204 37.46 11.44 3.10
N GLN A 205 36.63 12.31 2.51
CA GLN A 205 36.50 12.42 1.06
C GLN A 205 37.77 12.95 0.41
N ALA A 206 38.38 13.96 1.01
CA ALA A 206 39.65 14.49 0.54
C ALA A 206 40.77 13.42 0.62
N GLY A 207 40.79 12.62 1.69
CA GLY A 207 41.71 11.50 1.84
C GLY A 207 41.54 10.42 0.78
N ILE A 208 40.31 10.02 0.50
CA ILE A 208 39.99 9.04 -0.55
C ILE A 208 40.40 9.57 -1.94
N LEU A 209 40.14 10.85 -2.22
CA LEU A 209 40.54 11.48 -3.49
C LEU A 209 42.06 11.54 -3.63
N GLN A 210 42.79 11.91 -2.57
CA GLN A 210 44.24 11.90 -2.55
C GLN A 210 44.81 10.51 -2.84
N GLU A 211 44.29 9.48 -2.16
CA GLU A 211 44.74 8.10 -2.33
C GLU A 211 44.43 7.59 -3.76
N ALA A 212 43.26 7.92 -4.32
CA ALA A 212 42.89 7.55 -5.70
C ALA A 212 43.86 8.14 -6.73
N VAL A 213 44.24 9.40 -6.54
CA VAL A 213 45.15 10.11 -7.46
C VAL A 213 46.61 9.66 -7.25
N THR A 214 47.07 9.60 -6.01
CA THR A 214 48.48 9.27 -5.72
C THR A 214 48.78 7.80 -5.94
N GLY A 215 47.89 6.90 -5.54
CA GLY A 215 48.08 5.45 -5.67
C GLY A 215 48.13 4.98 -7.12
N LYS A 216 47.33 5.62 -8.00
CA LYS A 216 47.24 5.21 -9.41
C LYS A 216 48.30 5.84 -10.32
N LEU A 217 48.58 7.11 -10.14
CA LEU A 217 49.43 7.86 -11.05
C LEU A 217 50.85 8.10 -10.48
N CYS A 218 50.98 8.46 -9.19
CA CYS A 218 52.30 8.72 -8.62
C CYS A 218 53.14 7.46 -8.47
N MET A 219 52.55 6.31 -8.12
CA MET A 219 53.29 5.04 -7.99
C MET A 219 53.82 4.51 -9.32
N SER A 220 53.18 4.84 -10.44
CA SER A 220 53.66 4.47 -11.78
C SER A 220 54.63 5.51 -12.41
N CYS A 221 54.85 6.64 -11.75
CA CYS A 221 55.65 7.74 -12.27
C CYS A 221 57.14 7.53 -11.98
N GLY A 222 58.00 7.66 -13.00
CA GLY A 222 59.48 7.54 -12.84
C GLY A 222 60.11 8.62 -11.95
N GLY A 223 59.41 9.69 -11.59
CA GLY A 223 59.84 10.76 -10.69
C GLY A 223 59.37 10.60 -9.23
N CYS A 224 58.71 9.49 -8.89
CA CYS A 224 58.07 9.25 -7.59
C CYS A 224 59.03 9.47 -6.41
N ALA A 225 60.24 8.91 -6.46
CA ALA A 225 61.22 9.02 -5.40
C ALA A 225 61.62 10.49 -5.13
N ILE A 226 61.85 11.29 -6.17
CA ILE A 226 62.22 12.71 -6.04
C ILE A 226 61.06 13.52 -5.41
N CYS A 227 59.84 13.27 -5.84
CA CYS A 227 58.68 13.98 -5.32
C CYS A 227 58.38 13.65 -3.86
N TRP A 228 58.35 12.38 -3.49
CA TRP A 228 57.94 11.91 -2.17
C TRP A 228 59.07 11.89 -1.13
N GLU A 229 60.31 11.60 -1.52
CA GLU A 229 61.42 11.55 -0.57
C GLU A 229 62.06 12.93 -0.27
N GLN A 230 62.08 13.81 -1.26
CA GLN A 230 62.73 15.13 -1.09
C GLN A 230 61.77 16.28 -0.81
N ASN A 231 60.49 16.18 -1.21
CA ASN A 231 59.53 17.28 -1.17
C ASN A 231 58.14 16.90 -0.65
N GLN A 232 58.04 15.92 0.23
CA GLN A 232 56.75 15.32 0.69
C GLN A 232 55.74 16.37 1.16
N ASN A 233 56.13 17.28 2.08
CA ASN A 233 55.20 18.27 2.64
C ASN A 233 54.69 19.27 1.58
N TYR A 234 55.55 19.68 0.65
CA TYR A 234 55.18 20.58 -0.43
C TYR A 234 54.22 19.92 -1.41
N LEU A 235 54.50 18.67 -1.77
CA LEU A 235 53.65 17.89 -2.65
C LEU A 235 52.27 17.67 -2.04
N GLN A 236 52.23 17.30 -0.77
CA GLN A 236 50.99 17.07 -0.04
C GLN A 236 50.08 18.32 -0.03
N GLU A 237 50.63 19.48 0.33
CA GLU A 237 49.88 20.73 0.35
C GLU A 237 49.33 21.12 -1.01
N ARG A 238 50.05 20.84 -2.09
CA ARG A 238 49.62 21.15 -3.45
C ARG A 238 48.55 20.20 -3.95
N ILE A 239 48.67 18.92 -3.65
CA ILE A 239 47.62 17.92 -3.92
C ILE A 239 46.37 18.29 -3.14
N ASP A 240 46.46 18.69 -1.88
CA ASP A 240 45.33 19.13 -1.07
C ASP A 240 44.58 20.32 -1.70
N ARG A 241 45.34 21.29 -2.24
CA ARG A 241 44.72 22.43 -2.93
C ARG A 241 44.01 22.02 -4.21
N MET A 242 44.59 21.13 -4.99
CA MET A 242 43.99 20.59 -6.21
C MET A 242 42.70 19.81 -5.87
N VAL A 243 42.75 18.93 -4.85
CA VAL A 243 41.59 18.16 -4.40
C VAL A 243 40.49 19.09 -3.89
N LYS A 244 40.80 20.14 -3.15
CA LYS A 244 39.83 21.15 -2.70
C LYS A 244 39.18 21.89 -3.88
N ALA A 245 39.96 22.24 -4.91
CA ALA A 245 39.43 22.89 -6.11
C ALA A 245 38.44 21.95 -6.84
N VAL A 246 38.76 20.65 -6.96
CA VAL A 246 37.85 19.64 -7.52
C VAL A 246 36.57 19.52 -6.69
N MET A 247 36.69 19.44 -5.35
CA MET A 247 35.54 19.36 -4.45
C MET A 247 34.65 20.62 -4.48
N ASN A 248 35.20 21.77 -4.82
CA ASN A 248 34.47 23.02 -5.02
C ASN A 248 33.84 23.14 -6.41
N HIS A 249 33.87 22.08 -7.21
CA HIS A 249 33.36 22.06 -8.59
C HIS A 249 33.98 23.09 -9.54
N GLU A 250 35.26 23.46 -9.30
CA GLU A 250 35.97 24.32 -10.24
C GLU A 250 36.14 23.63 -11.61
N SER A 251 36.08 24.40 -12.68
CA SER A 251 36.19 23.82 -14.02
C SER A 251 37.57 23.19 -14.23
N ARG A 252 37.61 22.06 -14.96
CA ARG A 252 38.89 21.38 -15.33
C ARG A 252 39.91 22.35 -15.91
N GLU A 253 39.48 23.28 -16.75
CA GLU A 253 40.33 24.28 -17.41
C GLU A 253 40.95 25.26 -16.40
N SER A 254 40.19 25.68 -15.38
CA SER A 254 40.68 26.53 -14.29
C SER A 254 41.76 25.82 -13.48
N ILE A 255 41.49 24.59 -13.03
CA ILE A 255 42.38 23.79 -12.20
C ILE A 255 43.71 23.48 -12.94
N VAL A 256 43.62 23.11 -14.22
CA VAL A 256 44.83 22.84 -15.04
C VAL A 256 45.60 24.10 -15.31
N LYS A 257 44.95 25.27 -15.48
CA LYS A 257 45.62 26.57 -15.72
C LYS A 257 46.39 27.08 -14.48
N GLU A 258 45.88 26.83 -13.28
CA GLU A 258 46.52 27.25 -12.03
C GLU A 258 47.80 26.49 -11.70
N LYS A 259 48.03 25.31 -12.35
CA LYS A 259 49.26 24.49 -12.22
C LYS A 259 49.72 24.33 -10.78
N TYR A 260 48.85 23.80 -9.90
CA TYR A 260 49.21 23.54 -8.50
C TYR A 260 50.50 22.71 -8.35
N LEU A 261 50.83 21.88 -9.35
CA LEU A 261 52.08 21.07 -9.42
C LEU A 261 52.87 21.43 -10.69
N GLU A 262 53.70 22.48 -10.61
CA GLU A 262 54.41 23.05 -11.76
C GLU A 262 55.37 22.08 -12.48
N HIS A 263 55.90 21.10 -11.75
CA HIS A 263 56.91 20.16 -12.27
C HIS A 263 56.39 18.74 -12.48
N CYS A 264 55.07 18.50 -12.32
CA CYS A 264 54.50 17.19 -12.52
C CYS A 264 54.11 16.96 -14.00
N PRO A 265 54.74 15.98 -14.69
CA PRO A 265 54.43 15.71 -16.09
C PRO A 265 53.04 15.12 -16.28
N GLN A 266 52.47 14.50 -15.24
CA GLN A 266 51.15 13.85 -15.26
C GLN A 266 50.04 14.71 -14.59
N TYR A 267 50.28 16.02 -14.40
CA TYR A 267 49.36 16.89 -13.65
C TYR A 267 47.94 16.94 -14.28
N ALA A 268 47.85 17.01 -15.60
CA ALA A 268 46.56 17.03 -16.30
C ALA A 268 45.79 15.73 -16.08
N ASP A 269 46.46 14.59 -16.12
CA ASP A 269 45.88 13.26 -15.87
C ASP A 269 45.47 13.11 -14.41
N MET A 270 46.23 13.70 -13.46
CA MET A 270 45.85 13.74 -12.05
C MET A 270 44.55 14.53 -11.81
N VAL A 271 44.40 15.66 -12.47
CA VAL A 271 43.15 16.46 -12.39
C VAL A 271 41.98 15.67 -12.96
N GLU A 272 42.16 15.00 -14.08
CA GLU A 272 41.13 14.18 -14.72
C GLU A 272 40.68 13.00 -13.86
N GLU A 273 41.66 12.27 -13.29
CA GLU A 273 41.35 11.17 -12.36
C GLU A 273 40.71 11.67 -11.07
N ALA A 274 41.13 12.85 -10.54
CA ALA A 274 40.50 13.45 -9.37
C ALA A 274 39.04 13.80 -9.63
N ILE A 275 38.73 14.43 -10.77
CA ILE A 275 37.35 14.75 -11.16
C ILE A 275 36.51 13.47 -11.35
N ALA A 276 37.05 12.46 -12.03
CA ALA A 276 36.38 11.18 -12.20
C ALA A 276 36.14 10.44 -10.86
N ALA A 277 37.12 10.47 -9.96
CA ALA A 277 37.00 9.88 -8.63
C ALA A 277 35.97 10.62 -7.78
N PHE A 278 35.95 11.95 -7.83
CA PHE A 278 34.94 12.76 -7.12
C PHE A 278 33.54 12.50 -7.63
N GLY A 279 33.34 12.45 -8.94
CA GLY A 279 32.04 12.09 -9.54
C GLY A 279 31.57 10.68 -9.12
N ARG A 280 32.49 9.71 -8.96
CA ARG A 280 32.14 8.39 -8.41
C ARG A 280 31.71 8.46 -6.93
N ILE A 281 32.37 9.30 -6.12
CA ILE A 281 32.01 9.51 -4.71
C ILE A 281 30.64 10.15 -4.60
N GLU A 282 30.35 11.21 -5.34
CA GLU A 282 29.06 11.88 -5.36
C GLU A 282 27.93 10.93 -5.81
N LEU A 283 28.16 10.17 -6.88
CA LEU A 283 27.21 9.17 -7.36
C LEU A 283 26.92 8.13 -6.27
N ASN A 284 27.95 7.59 -5.61
CA ASN A 284 27.79 6.61 -4.55
C ASN A 284 27.04 7.19 -3.34
N GLN A 285 27.29 8.45 -2.99
CA GLN A 285 26.56 9.13 -1.90
C GLN A 285 25.10 9.36 -2.26
N ALA A 286 24.81 9.80 -3.49
CA ALA A 286 23.45 9.95 -3.95
C ALA A 286 22.70 8.62 -3.95
N TRP A 287 23.34 7.53 -4.40
CA TRP A 287 22.80 6.18 -4.34
C TRP A 287 22.55 5.71 -2.90
N TYR A 288 23.52 5.95 -2.01
CA TYR A 288 23.39 5.56 -0.61
C TYR A 288 22.27 6.33 0.11
N LYS A 289 22.17 7.64 -0.14
CA LYS A 289 21.07 8.47 0.37
C LYS A 289 19.73 7.95 -0.09
N ARG A 290 19.59 7.68 -1.39
CA ARG A 290 18.37 7.10 -1.97
C ARG A 290 18.01 5.73 -1.38
N LEU A 291 19.02 4.89 -1.13
CA LEU A 291 18.82 3.60 -0.47
C LEU A 291 18.28 3.76 0.96
N LEU A 292 18.81 4.73 1.72
CA LEU A 292 18.35 5.02 3.08
C LEU A 292 16.92 5.55 3.09
N GLU A 293 16.59 6.47 2.18
CA GLU A 293 15.25 7.02 2.01
C GLU A 293 14.24 5.91 1.70
N ASN A 294 14.55 5.03 0.73
CA ASN A 294 13.72 3.89 0.37
C ASN A 294 13.48 2.93 1.55
N ARG A 295 14.51 2.70 2.38
CA ARG A 295 14.39 1.85 3.56
C ARG A 295 13.48 2.45 4.63
N GLN A 296 13.58 3.75 4.87
CA GLN A 296 12.68 4.45 5.80
C GLN A 296 11.22 4.39 5.34
N VAL A 297 11.00 4.48 4.02
CA VAL A 297 9.66 4.31 3.44
C VAL A 297 9.11 2.92 3.71
N ILE A 298 9.92 1.87 3.47
CA ILE A 298 9.51 0.48 3.72
C ILE A 298 9.22 0.26 5.22
N ALA A 299 10.05 0.77 6.12
CA ALA A 299 9.81 0.67 7.56
C ALA A 299 8.44 1.27 7.94
N ARG A 300 8.13 2.48 7.49
CA ARG A 300 6.84 3.12 7.75
C ARG A 300 5.65 2.33 7.19
N GLN A 301 5.80 1.70 6.02
CA GLN A 301 4.76 0.85 5.45
C GLN A 301 4.52 -0.41 6.30
N LEU A 302 5.59 -1.00 6.86
CA LEU A 302 5.47 -2.14 7.77
C LEU A 302 4.83 -1.73 9.09
N ASP A 303 5.19 -0.58 9.66
CA ASP A 303 4.56 -0.03 10.88
C ASP A 303 3.05 0.15 10.69
N ALA A 304 2.63 0.67 9.54
CA ALA A 304 1.22 0.83 9.20
C ALA A 304 0.47 -0.50 9.13
N VAL A 305 1.11 -1.55 8.61
CA VAL A 305 0.54 -2.92 8.60
C VAL A 305 0.40 -3.47 10.02
N VAL A 306 1.40 -3.22 10.89
CA VAL A 306 1.35 -3.62 12.32
C VAL A 306 0.20 -2.93 13.04
N GLU A 307 0.01 -1.63 12.80
CA GLU A 307 -1.09 -0.86 13.40
C GLU A 307 -2.46 -1.44 13.00
N LEU A 308 -2.66 -1.71 11.70
CA LEU A 308 -3.87 -2.35 11.18
C LEU A 308 -4.13 -3.72 11.82
N MET A 309 -3.07 -4.55 11.94
CA MET A 309 -3.18 -5.85 12.61
C MET A 309 -3.55 -5.72 14.08
N GLY A 310 -3.01 -4.70 14.75
CA GLY A 310 -3.33 -4.38 16.13
C GLY A 310 -4.79 -3.93 16.31
N GLU A 311 -5.36 -3.20 15.36
CA GLU A 311 -6.78 -2.82 15.36
C GLU A 311 -7.68 -4.05 15.21
N TRP A 312 -7.37 -4.96 14.29
CA TRP A 312 -8.14 -6.20 14.11
C TRP A 312 -8.13 -7.12 15.33
N THR A 313 -7.09 -7.06 16.17
CA THR A 313 -7.03 -7.85 17.44
C THR A 313 -7.77 -7.19 18.58
N ARG A 314 -7.97 -5.86 18.56
CA ARG A 314 -8.70 -5.12 19.61
C ARG A 314 -10.22 -5.24 19.53
N GLU A 315 -10.77 -5.69 18.42
CA GLU A 315 -12.23 -5.84 18.23
C GLU A 315 -12.90 -6.88 19.15
N GLU A 316 -12.14 -7.72 19.87
CA GLU A 316 -12.69 -8.66 20.85
C GLU A 316 -12.75 -8.08 22.28
N LYS A 317 -13.60 -7.07 22.49
CA LYS A 317 -13.94 -6.63 23.86
C LYS A 317 -14.91 -7.63 24.53
N SER A 318 -14.71 -7.90 25.82
CA SER A 318 -15.66 -8.68 26.63
C SER A 318 -17.02 -7.95 26.70
N LEU A 319 -18.08 -8.63 26.28
CA LEU A 319 -19.46 -8.12 26.29
C LEU A 319 -19.91 -7.72 27.69
N ASP A 320 -20.49 -6.52 27.81
CA ASP A 320 -21.16 -6.09 29.04
C ASP A 320 -22.46 -6.88 29.25
N LYS A 321 -22.94 -7.00 30.50
CA LYS A 321 -24.18 -7.70 30.84
C LYS A 321 -25.42 -7.16 30.11
N GLN A 322 -25.44 -5.88 29.73
CA GLN A 322 -26.53 -5.29 28.94
C GLN A 322 -26.50 -5.78 27.48
N GLU A 323 -25.32 -5.87 26.90
CA GLU A 323 -25.11 -6.35 25.55
C GLU A 323 -25.49 -7.82 25.42
N SER A 324 -25.10 -8.66 26.37
CA SER A 324 -25.50 -10.06 26.43
C SER A 324 -27.04 -10.23 26.49
N ARG A 325 -27.75 -9.36 27.20
CA ARG A 325 -29.23 -9.36 27.23
C ARG A 325 -29.85 -8.91 25.91
N LEU A 326 -29.23 -7.94 25.22
CA LEU A 326 -29.68 -7.49 23.90
C LEU A 326 -29.55 -8.64 22.88
N LEU A 327 -28.39 -9.28 22.83
CA LEU A 327 -28.15 -10.41 21.92
C LEU A 327 -29.09 -11.59 22.19
N ALA A 328 -29.36 -11.88 23.44
CA ALA A 328 -30.32 -12.93 23.80
C ALA A 328 -31.74 -12.62 23.29
N LYS A 329 -32.21 -11.35 23.36
CA LYS A 329 -33.51 -10.94 22.80
C LYS A 329 -33.53 -11.06 21.28
N VAL A 330 -32.44 -10.66 20.59
CA VAL A 330 -32.32 -10.81 19.14
C VAL A 330 -32.39 -12.29 18.75
N ALA A 331 -31.70 -13.17 19.49
CA ALA A 331 -31.71 -14.61 19.23
C ALA A 331 -33.12 -15.21 19.35
N VAL A 332 -33.91 -14.79 20.35
CA VAL A 332 -35.32 -15.23 20.52
C VAL A 332 -36.18 -14.76 19.33
N GLU A 333 -36.08 -13.50 18.95
CA GLU A 333 -36.84 -12.94 17.81
C GLU A 333 -36.52 -13.62 16.48
N LEU A 334 -35.22 -13.96 16.27
CA LEU A 334 -34.78 -14.73 15.09
C LEU A 334 -35.36 -16.15 15.09
N GLN A 335 -35.37 -16.83 16.26
CA GLN A 335 -35.91 -18.18 16.39
C GLN A 335 -37.43 -18.22 16.12
N GLU A 336 -38.20 -17.20 16.51
CA GLU A 336 -39.59 -17.06 16.19
C GLU A 336 -39.87 -16.98 14.67
N LYS A 337 -38.90 -16.43 13.93
CA LYS A 337 -38.95 -16.35 12.46
C LYS A 337 -38.37 -17.60 11.76
N GLY A 338 -38.01 -18.64 12.51
CA GLY A 338 -37.42 -19.87 11.98
C GLY A 338 -35.95 -19.77 11.58
N VAL A 339 -35.25 -18.76 12.11
CA VAL A 339 -33.82 -18.59 11.95
C VAL A 339 -33.09 -19.07 13.18
N VAL A 340 -32.07 -19.90 13.01
CA VAL A 340 -31.21 -20.38 14.10
C VAL A 340 -29.94 -19.56 14.10
N PRO A 341 -29.73 -18.70 15.09
CA PRO A 341 -28.45 -18.01 15.23
C PRO A 341 -27.40 -19.01 15.75
N GLN A 342 -26.30 -19.16 15.01
CA GLN A 342 -25.17 -19.95 15.42
C GLN A 342 -24.17 -19.10 16.21
N VAL A 343 -23.95 -17.85 15.74
CA VAL A 343 -23.09 -16.87 16.39
C VAL A 343 -23.68 -15.49 16.14
N ILE A 344 -23.72 -14.63 17.15
CA ILE A 344 -24.02 -13.20 17.03
C ILE A 344 -23.01 -12.46 17.91
N HIS A 345 -22.24 -11.58 17.31
CA HIS A 345 -21.34 -10.66 18.00
C HIS A 345 -21.80 -9.22 17.77
N LEU A 346 -21.63 -8.40 18.79
CA LEU A 346 -21.82 -6.95 18.73
C LEU A 346 -20.43 -6.31 18.79
N TYR A 347 -20.15 -5.46 17.84
CA TYR A 347 -18.92 -4.67 17.76
C TYR A 347 -19.23 -3.19 17.84
N GLU A 348 -18.22 -2.42 18.18
CA GLU A 348 -18.26 -0.97 18.22
C GLU A 348 -17.09 -0.44 17.39
N ASP A 349 -17.35 0.48 16.44
CA ASP A 349 -16.30 1.13 15.65
C ASP A 349 -15.59 2.22 16.48
N ASP A 350 -14.54 2.83 15.92
CA ASP A 350 -13.76 3.87 16.59
C ASP A 350 -14.56 5.12 16.94
N GLN A 351 -15.75 5.31 16.34
CA GLN A 351 -16.66 6.41 16.61
C GLN A 351 -17.79 6.05 17.59
N GLY A 352 -17.72 4.86 18.20
CA GLY A 352 -18.70 4.36 19.17
C GLY A 352 -20.00 3.86 18.53
N ARG A 353 -20.02 3.60 17.22
CA ARG A 353 -21.19 3.07 16.49
C ARG A 353 -21.18 1.56 16.53
N ARG A 354 -22.36 0.99 16.70
CA ARG A 354 -22.54 -0.45 16.91
C ARG A 354 -22.94 -1.16 15.62
N TYR A 355 -22.28 -2.28 15.36
CA TYR A 355 -22.65 -3.17 14.27
C TYR A 355 -22.63 -4.64 14.72
N PHE A 356 -23.41 -5.48 14.04
CA PHE A 356 -23.54 -6.90 14.38
C PHE A 356 -22.89 -7.74 13.30
N LYS A 357 -22.10 -8.72 13.71
CA LYS A 357 -21.66 -9.84 12.86
C LYS A 357 -22.44 -11.09 13.29
N ALA A 358 -23.28 -11.63 12.43
CA ALA A 358 -24.13 -12.77 12.74
C ALA A 358 -23.95 -13.90 11.73
N TYR A 359 -23.77 -15.13 12.22
CA TYR A 359 -23.85 -16.32 11.37
C TYR A 359 -25.17 -17.03 11.66
N LEU A 360 -26.06 -17.03 10.66
CA LEU A 360 -27.46 -17.45 10.79
C LEU A 360 -27.74 -18.60 9.86
N SER A 361 -28.61 -19.54 10.27
CA SER A 361 -29.08 -20.64 9.42
C SER A 361 -30.60 -20.79 9.49
N SER A 362 -31.21 -21.33 8.42
CA SER A 362 -32.64 -21.61 8.37
C SER A 362 -32.96 -22.95 9.03
N LYS A 363 -33.97 -22.97 9.91
CA LYS A 363 -34.44 -24.18 10.62
C LYS A 363 -35.18 -25.17 9.70
N TRP A 364 -35.81 -24.71 8.63
CA TRP A 364 -36.81 -25.47 7.89
C TRP A 364 -36.39 -25.87 6.48
N GLY A 365 -35.11 -25.81 6.14
CA GLY A 365 -34.62 -26.19 4.80
C GLY A 365 -34.93 -25.20 3.68
N GLY A 366 -35.85 -24.26 3.88
CA GLY A 366 -36.16 -23.18 2.95
C GLY A 366 -35.27 -21.95 3.22
N GLY A 367 -34.90 -21.21 2.17
CA GLY A 367 -34.20 -19.94 2.32
C GLY A 367 -35.06 -18.86 2.95
N ILE A 368 -34.56 -18.15 3.93
CA ILE A 368 -35.21 -17.02 4.59
C ILE A 368 -34.56 -15.73 4.06
N PRO A 369 -35.34 -14.75 3.55
CA PRO A 369 -34.75 -13.46 3.12
C PRO A 369 -33.98 -12.78 4.25
N SER A 370 -32.75 -12.34 3.98
CA SER A 370 -31.89 -11.66 4.96
C SER A 370 -32.54 -10.38 5.52
N ARG A 371 -33.42 -9.74 4.73
CA ARG A 371 -34.26 -8.61 5.20
C ARG A 371 -35.19 -8.99 6.35
N ASN A 372 -35.66 -10.24 6.42
CA ASN A 372 -36.48 -10.69 7.54
C ASN A 372 -35.64 -10.89 8.82
N CYS A 373 -34.38 -11.27 8.65
CA CYS A 373 -33.44 -11.29 9.77
C CYS A 373 -33.16 -9.87 10.27
N LEU A 374 -32.91 -8.92 9.35
CA LEU A 374 -32.69 -7.51 9.67
C LEU A 374 -33.82 -6.94 10.53
N LYS A 375 -35.09 -7.19 10.15
CA LYS A 375 -36.25 -6.74 10.92
C LYS A 375 -36.31 -7.29 12.36
N ALA A 376 -35.68 -8.43 12.63
CA ALA A 376 -35.57 -8.95 14.00
C ALA A 376 -34.60 -8.12 14.84
N PHE A 377 -33.48 -7.72 14.26
CA PHE A 377 -32.52 -6.82 14.91
C PHE A 377 -33.13 -5.43 15.12
N GLU A 378 -33.79 -4.84 14.12
CA GLU A 378 -34.45 -3.54 14.24
C GLU A 378 -35.51 -3.51 15.35
N LYS A 379 -36.34 -4.57 15.43
CA LYS A 379 -37.38 -4.67 16.43
C LYS A 379 -36.84 -4.67 17.86
N VAL A 380 -35.67 -5.29 18.06
CA VAL A 380 -35.06 -5.43 19.39
C VAL A 380 -34.21 -4.20 19.75
N THR A 381 -33.50 -3.64 18.79
CA THR A 381 -32.62 -2.47 18.99
C THR A 381 -33.40 -1.15 19.00
N GLY A 382 -34.55 -1.11 18.33
CA GLY A 382 -35.33 0.12 18.15
C GLY A 382 -34.67 1.12 17.17
N LYS A 383 -33.63 0.71 16.45
CA LYS A 383 -32.89 1.52 15.50
C LYS A 383 -33.14 1.03 14.07
N SER A 384 -33.06 1.94 13.10
CA SER A 384 -33.01 1.58 11.69
C SER A 384 -31.64 0.96 11.39
N LEU A 385 -31.65 -0.19 10.74
CA LEU A 385 -30.44 -0.95 10.45
C LEU A 385 -30.37 -1.26 8.95
N ARG A 386 -29.16 -1.50 8.45
CA ARG A 386 -28.91 -1.92 7.07
C ARG A 386 -27.99 -3.13 7.02
N LEU A 387 -28.16 -3.95 6.00
CA LEU A 387 -27.24 -5.04 5.70
C LEU A 387 -26.03 -4.49 4.95
N ASP A 388 -24.91 -5.15 5.13
CA ASP A 388 -23.74 -5.00 4.27
C ASP A 388 -24.11 -5.21 2.79
N LYS A 389 -23.44 -4.47 1.89
CA LYS A 389 -23.67 -4.55 0.43
C LYS A 389 -23.40 -5.96 -0.14
N GLU A 390 -22.46 -6.69 0.45
CA GLU A 390 -22.11 -8.06 0.05
C GLU A 390 -22.94 -9.14 0.76
N ALA A 391 -23.90 -8.75 1.60
CA ALA A 391 -24.73 -9.69 2.33
C ALA A 391 -25.54 -10.59 1.39
N ARG A 392 -25.54 -11.91 1.65
CA ARG A 392 -26.37 -12.86 0.92
C ARG A 392 -27.84 -12.49 1.05
N ALA A 393 -28.57 -12.47 -0.06
CA ALA A 393 -29.99 -12.14 -0.08
C ALA A 393 -30.87 -13.12 0.73
N MET A 394 -30.39 -14.37 0.90
CA MET A 394 -31.09 -15.46 1.56
C MET A 394 -30.20 -16.18 2.56
N VAL A 395 -30.76 -16.50 3.73
CA VAL A 395 -30.17 -17.37 4.73
C VAL A 395 -30.66 -18.80 4.47
N SER A 396 -29.73 -19.67 4.07
CA SER A 396 -29.99 -21.10 3.80
C SER A 396 -29.79 -21.98 5.02
N GLN A 397 -30.04 -23.28 4.88
CA GLN A 397 -29.73 -24.27 5.92
C GLN A 397 -28.20 -24.42 6.15
N GLU A 398 -27.40 -24.19 5.13
CA GLU A 398 -25.93 -24.20 5.25
C GLU A 398 -25.39 -23.01 6.07
N GLY A 399 -26.22 -22.01 6.27
CA GLY A 399 -25.88 -20.77 6.96
C GLY A 399 -25.42 -19.63 6.04
N ALA A 400 -25.53 -18.42 6.57
CA ALA A 400 -25.03 -17.20 5.94
C ALA A 400 -24.45 -16.28 7.02
N GLY A 401 -23.28 -15.70 6.73
CA GLY A 401 -22.74 -14.58 7.49
C GLY A 401 -23.44 -13.30 7.06
N LEU A 402 -23.92 -12.53 8.02
CA LEU A 402 -24.52 -11.22 7.82
C LEU A 402 -23.79 -10.21 8.70
N ILE A 403 -23.42 -9.08 8.10
CA ILE A 403 -22.96 -7.90 8.82
C ILE A 403 -24.06 -6.86 8.74
N ILE A 404 -24.44 -6.29 9.89
CA ILE A 404 -25.59 -5.41 10.06
C ILE A 404 -25.11 -4.15 10.74
N TYR A 405 -25.21 -3.02 10.05
CA TYR A 405 -24.83 -1.69 10.51
C TYR A 405 -26.05 -0.86 10.90
N GLU A 406 -25.88 0.17 11.70
CA GLU A 406 -26.88 1.23 11.85
C GLU A 406 -27.09 1.91 10.48
N ASP A 407 -28.34 2.26 10.14
CA ASP A 407 -28.60 2.92 8.86
C ASP A 407 -28.15 4.39 8.93
N VAL A 408 -27.62 4.86 7.81
CA VAL A 408 -27.12 6.24 7.68
C VAL A 408 -28.28 7.22 7.51
N ARG A 409 -28.12 8.43 7.99
CA ARG A 409 -29.11 9.51 7.89
C ARG A 409 -29.16 10.11 6.49
N TYR A 410 -27.99 10.25 5.86
CA TYR A 410 -27.85 10.90 4.57
C TYR A 410 -27.49 9.89 3.47
N PHE A 411 -27.80 10.27 2.23
CA PHE A 411 -27.29 9.62 1.03
C PHE A 411 -26.75 10.68 0.07
N THR A 412 -25.85 10.29 -0.81
CA THR A 412 -25.18 11.17 -1.75
C THR A 412 -25.51 10.83 -3.18
N LEU A 413 -25.51 11.83 -4.05
CA LEU A 413 -25.59 11.67 -5.49
C LEU A 413 -24.41 12.39 -6.14
N PRO A 414 -23.57 11.68 -6.93
CA PRO A 414 -22.43 12.27 -7.61
C PRO A 414 -22.84 12.98 -8.89
N GLY A 415 -22.11 14.03 -9.22
CA GLY A 415 -22.13 14.72 -10.49
C GLY A 415 -20.71 14.95 -10.99
N ILE A 416 -20.48 14.76 -12.27
CA ILE A 416 -19.16 14.83 -12.88
C ILE A 416 -19.25 15.61 -14.17
N ALA A 417 -18.30 16.52 -14.38
CA ALA A 417 -18.06 17.16 -15.68
C ALA A 417 -16.55 17.28 -15.89
N THR A 418 -16.07 16.80 -17.02
CA THR A 418 -14.66 16.81 -17.37
C THR A 418 -14.44 17.38 -18.76
N ARG A 419 -13.34 18.09 -18.95
CA ARG A 419 -12.87 18.55 -20.25
C ARG A 419 -11.36 18.39 -20.32
N LYS A 420 -10.88 17.57 -21.23
CA LYS A 420 -9.44 17.44 -21.46
C LYS A 420 -8.88 18.68 -22.17
N LYS A 421 -7.62 18.94 -21.97
CA LYS A 421 -6.83 19.93 -22.73
C LYS A 421 -6.96 19.68 -24.22
N ASP A 422 -7.28 20.71 -24.99
CA ASP A 422 -7.56 20.56 -26.42
C ASP A 422 -6.37 20.02 -27.23
N THR A 423 -5.16 20.21 -26.74
CA THR A 423 -3.92 19.70 -27.36
C THR A 423 -3.51 18.32 -26.88
N SER A 424 -4.18 17.75 -25.86
CA SER A 424 -3.86 16.46 -25.27
C SER A 424 -4.75 15.33 -25.80
N PRO A 425 -4.23 14.10 -26.01
CA PRO A 425 -5.04 12.95 -26.39
C PRO A 425 -5.91 12.43 -25.25
N GLU A 426 -5.45 12.54 -23.99
CA GLU A 426 -6.08 12.01 -22.79
C GLU A 426 -6.20 13.08 -21.72
N ASN A 427 -7.13 12.91 -20.77
CA ASN A 427 -7.28 13.76 -19.59
C ASN A 427 -6.28 13.32 -18.52
N GLY A 428 -5.53 14.26 -17.93
CA GLY A 428 -4.60 14.03 -16.83
C GLY A 428 -5.27 13.87 -15.47
N ASP A 429 -6.54 14.31 -15.35
CA ASP A 429 -7.31 14.22 -14.11
C ASP A 429 -7.96 12.84 -13.95
N ASN A 430 -7.91 12.29 -12.75
CA ASN A 430 -8.63 11.09 -12.36
C ASN A 430 -9.36 11.26 -11.02
N PHE A 431 -10.44 10.50 -10.85
CA PHE A 431 -11.28 10.60 -9.65
C PHE A 431 -11.93 9.27 -9.30
N VAL A 432 -12.36 9.14 -8.05
CA VAL A 432 -13.14 7.98 -7.58
C VAL A 432 -14.17 8.40 -6.53
N PHE A 433 -15.33 7.74 -6.56
CA PHE A 433 -16.36 7.80 -5.52
C PHE A 433 -16.50 6.40 -4.93
N PHE A 434 -16.41 6.27 -3.62
CA PHE A 434 -16.64 4.99 -2.96
C PHE A 434 -17.23 5.14 -1.58
N ASP A 435 -18.04 4.17 -1.19
CA ASP A 435 -18.61 4.09 0.15
C ASP A 435 -17.89 3.02 0.96
N MET A 436 -17.72 3.30 2.24
CA MET A 436 -17.33 2.32 3.24
C MET A 436 -18.52 1.82 4.04
N ASP A 437 -18.45 0.59 4.51
CA ASP A 437 -19.56 -0.03 5.25
C ASP A 437 -19.80 0.65 6.61
N CYS A 438 -18.80 1.32 7.16
CA CYS A 438 -18.93 2.16 8.35
C CYS A 438 -19.77 3.44 8.15
N GLY A 439 -20.30 3.71 6.94
CA GLY A 439 -21.16 4.85 6.66
C GLY A 439 -20.44 6.12 6.27
N HIS A 440 -19.19 6.00 5.82
CA HIS A 440 -18.43 7.07 5.20
C HIS A 440 -18.53 7.00 3.68
N HIS A 441 -18.67 8.15 3.05
CA HIS A 441 -18.61 8.34 1.61
C HIS A 441 -17.37 9.13 1.25
N TYR A 442 -16.52 8.55 0.40
CA TYR A 442 -15.28 9.17 -0.03
C TYR A 442 -15.35 9.64 -1.47
N VAL A 443 -14.82 10.83 -1.70
CA VAL A 443 -14.62 11.39 -3.04
C VAL A 443 -13.17 11.80 -3.16
N ALA A 444 -12.45 11.21 -4.09
CA ALA A 444 -11.07 11.59 -4.35
C ALA A 444 -10.94 12.15 -5.77
N LEU A 445 -10.22 13.26 -5.91
CA LEU A 445 -9.84 13.91 -7.14
C LEU A 445 -8.32 14.07 -7.16
N SER A 446 -7.70 13.69 -8.24
CA SER A 446 -6.26 13.78 -8.44
C SER A 446 -5.97 14.35 -9.82
N ASP A 447 -5.07 15.31 -9.88
CA ASP A 447 -4.54 15.89 -11.09
C ASP A 447 -3.07 15.51 -11.21
N GLY A 448 -2.70 14.89 -12.33
CA GLY A 448 -1.33 14.47 -12.64
C GLY A 448 -0.52 15.60 -13.24
N MET A 449 0.70 15.79 -12.80
CA MET A 449 1.55 16.88 -13.25
C MET A 449 1.85 16.80 -14.74
N GLY A 450 1.54 17.85 -15.49
CA GLY A 450 1.72 17.92 -16.94
C GLY A 450 0.45 17.63 -17.70
N SER A 451 0.53 16.90 -18.82
CA SER A 451 -0.65 16.56 -19.62
C SER A 451 -0.45 15.25 -20.40
N GLY A 452 -1.55 14.59 -20.76
CA GLY A 452 -1.56 13.39 -21.57
C GLY A 452 -1.36 12.11 -20.76
N LYS A 453 -0.90 11.06 -21.43
CA LYS A 453 -0.90 9.69 -20.89
C LYS A 453 -0.14 9.52 -19.59
N GLN A 454 0.99 10.20 -19.41
CA GLN A 454 1.80 10.06 -18.19
C GLN A 454 1.07 10.68 -17.00
N ALA A 455 0.56 11.92 -17.13
CA ALA A 455 -0.22 12.58 -16.10
C ALA A 455 -1.46 11.76 -15.71
N SER A 456 -2.17 11.21 -16.72
CA SER A 456 -3.31 10.33 -16.51
C SER A 456 -2.96 9.06 -15.71
N GLN A 457 -1.82 8.41 -16.00
CA GLN A 457 -1.37 7.23 -15.27
C GLN A 457 -0.96 7.54 -13.83
N GLU A 458 -0.37 8.71 -13.59
CA GLU A 458 0.05 9.13 -12.25
C GLU A 458 -1.15 9.43 -11.35
N SER A 459 -2.12 10.21 -11.85
CA SER A 459 -3.34 10.52 -11.11
C SER A 459 -4.25 9.30 -10.92
N GLU A 460 -4.34 8.39 -11.92
CA GLU A 460 -5.05 7.12 -11.80
C GLU A 460 -4.45 6.25 -10.69
N LEU A 461 -3.13 6.15 -10.64
CA LEU A 461 -2.44 5.38 -9.60
C LEU A 461 -2.74 5.93 -8.20
N VAL A 462 -2.77 7.26 -8.03
CA VAL A 462 -3.09 7.91 -6.76
C VAL A 462 -4.47 7.52 -6.27
N VAL A 463 -5.51 7.68 -7.11
CA VAL A 463 -6.90 7.40 -6.70
C VAL A 463 -7.15 5.91 -6.52
N GLU A 464 -6.60 5.04 -7.39
CA GLU A 464 -6.74 3.59 -7.26
C GLU A 464 -6.06 3.03 -6.02
N LEU A 465 -4.82 3.48 -5.74
CA LEU A 465 -4.07 2.98 -4.59
C LEU A 465 -4.72 3.43 -3.29
N LEU A 466 -5.18 4.69 -3.23
CA LEU A 466 -5.92 5.22 -2.08
C LEU A 466 -7.19 4.40 -1.82
N GLU A 467 -8.04 4.19 -2.85
CA GLU A 467 -9.26 3.38 -2.72
C GLU A 467 -8.95 1.96 -2.22
N LYS A 468 -7.96 1.29 -2.83
CA LYS A 468 -7.58 -0.08 -2.47
C LYS A 468 -7.09 -0.19 -1.02
N LEU A 469 -6.27 0.77 -0.57
CA LEU A 469 -5.78 0.79 0.81
C LEU A 469 -6.91 1.04 1.81
N MET A 470 -7.77 2.03 1.55
CA MET A 470 -8.88 2.33 2.44
C MET A 470 -9.90 1.18 2.49
N ARG A 471 -10.24 0.55 1.36
CA ARG A 471 -11.09 -0.65 1.33
C ARG A 471 -10.46 -1.87 2.03
N ALA A 472 -9.14 -1.92 2.10
CA ALA A 472 -8.43 -2.93 2.89
C ALA A 472 -8.47 -2.66 4.40
N GLY A 473 -9.01 -1.52 4.85
CA GLY A 473 -9.17 -1.14 6.25
C GLY A 473 -8.07 -0.24 6.80
N PHE A 474 -7.17 0.26 5.96
CA PHE A 474 -6.19 1.25 6.42
C PHE A 474 -6.88 2.58 6.71
N ARG A 475 -6.49 3.22 7.82
CA ARG A 475 -6.95 4.56 8.14
C ARG A 475 -6.51 5.55 7.05
N LYS A 476 -7.29 6.59 6.85
CA LYS A 476 -7.08 7.63 5.83
C LYS A 476 -5.65 8.18 5.83
N GLU A 477 -5.13 8.53 7.01
CA GLU A 477 -3.79 9.11 7.17
C GLU A 477 -2.70 8.13 6.71
N VAL A 478 -2.85 6.86 7.08
CA VAL A 478 -1.92 5.78 6.71
C VAL A 478 -1.99 5.50 5.20
N ALA A 479 -3.19 5.43 4.64
CA ALA A 479 -3.40 5.22 3.22
C ALA A 479 -2.73 6.33 2.37
N ILE A 480 -2.90 7.60 2.79
CA ILE A 480 -2.25 8.76 2.13
C ILE A 480 -0.73 8.69 2.25
N GLN A 481 -0.19 8.33 3.43
CA GLN A 481 1.26 8.18 3.59
C GLN A 481 1.84 7.06 2.74
N MET A 482 1.16 5.91 2.66
CA MET A 482 1.58 4.78 1.82
C MET A 482 1.52 5.14 0.34
N MET A 483 0.45 5.80 -0.10
CA MET A 483 0.28 6.30 -1.46
C MET A 483 1.40 7.30 -1.81
N ASN A 484 1.63 8.32 -0.98
CA ASN A 484 2.72 9.28 -1.18
C ASN A 484 4.08 8.60 -1.26
N SER A 485 4.34 7.62 -0.39
CA SER A 485 5.56 6.83 -0.39
C SER A 485 5.74 6.02 -1.68
N ALA A 486 4.66 5.44 -2.20
CA ALA A 486 4.68 4.71 -3.47
C ALA A 486 4.99 5.64 -4.65
N MET A 487 4.43 6.84 -4.66
CA MET A 487 4.72 7.87 -5.67
C MET A 487 6.20 8.27 -5.67
N VAL A 488 6.77 8.55 -4.50
CA VAL A 488 8.20 8.87 -4.35
C VAL A 488 9.11 7.74 -4.85
N LEU A 489 8.74 6.48 -4.59
CA LEU A 489 9.54 5.32 -5.03
C LEU A 489 9.44 5.06 -6.54
N GLN A 490 8.32 5.35 -7.16
CA GLN A 490 8.08 5.10 -8.57
C GLN A 490 8.70 6.18 -9.47
N SER A 491 8.90 7.39 -8.96
CA SER A 491 9.41 8.51 -9.76
C SER A 491 10.87 8.32 -10.18
N ARG A 492 11.04 7.89 -11.43
CA ARG A 492 12.35 7.98 -12.14
C ARG A 492 12.64 9.40 -12.65
N GLN A 493 11.63 10.22 -12.75
CA GLN A 493 11.60 11.66 -13.07
C GLN A 493 10.64 12.32 -12.09
N GLU A 494 10.79 13.58 -11.80
CA GLU A 494 9.94 14.36 -10.89
C GLU A 494 8.46 14.22 -11.28
N SER A 495 7.80 13.18 -10.75
CA SER A 495 6.40 12.87 -10.98
C SER A 495 5.64 13.25 -9.71
N TYR A 496 4.79 14.24 -9.83
CA TYR A 496 3.95 14.74 -8.75
C TYR A 496 2.49 14.67 -9.16
N SER A 497 1.62 14.47 -8.21
CA SER A 497 0.18 14.53 -8.44
C SER A 497 -0.51 15.19 -7.26
N THR A 498 -1.61 15.87 -7.51
CA THR A 498 -2.43 16.42 -6.44
C THR A 498 -3.36 15.34 -5.88
N LEU A 499 -3.85 15.53 -4.67
CA LEU A 499 -4.95 14.76 -4.11
C LEU A 499 -5.88 15.68 -3.33
N ASP A 500 -7.14 15.71 -3.71
CA ASP A 500 -8.23 16.28 -2.95
C ASP A 500 -9.15 15.13 -2.50
N LEU A 501 -9.18 14.83 -1.21
CA LEU A 501 -9.97 13.75 -0.64
C LEU A 501 -11.03 14.31 0.29
N ALA A 502 -12.29 14.11 -0.05
CA ALA A 502 -13.43 14.38 0.82
C ALA A 502 -13.85 13.10 1.54
N ASP A 503 -13.90 13.14 2.86
CA ASP A 503 -14.44 12.13 3.77
C ASP A 503 -15.74 12.66 4.36
N LEU A 504 -16.88 12.12 3.91
CA LEU A 504 -18.21 12.53 4.32
C LEU A 504 -18.84 11.46 5.23
N ASP A 505 -19.06 11.81 6.48
CA ASP A 505 -19.82 10.99 7.42
C ASP A 505 -21.33 11.11 7.15
N LEU A 506 -21.91 10.02 6.65
CA LEU A 506 -23.34 9.96 6.28
C LEU A 506 -24.30 9.89 7.48
N TYR A 507 -23.80 9.78 8.71
CA TYR A 507 -24.62 9.86 9.92
C TYR A 507 -24.80 11.30 10.37
N THR A 508 -23.73 12.09 10.34
CA THR A 508 -23.71 13.46 10.87
C THR A 508 -23.82 14.52 9.78
N GLY A 509 -23.32 14.23 8.57
CA GLY A 509 -23.15 15.18 7.48
C GLY A 509 -21.84 15.96 7.60
N GLU A 510 -20.98 15.64 8.56
CA GLU A 510 -19.63 16.23 8.64
C GLU A 510 -18.80 15.80 7.45
N VAL A 511 -18.09 16.75 6.86
CA VAL A 511 -17.15 16.50 5.76
C VAL A 511 -15.76 17.00 6.15
N THR A 512 -14.77 16.14 6.00
CA THR A 512 -13.35 16.49 6.16
C THR A 512 -12.67 16.40 4.81
N LEU A 513 -12.14 17.52 4.35
CA LEU A 513 -11.31 17.59 3.14
C LEU A 513 -9.85 17.46 3.54
N THR A 514 -9.15 16.52 2.90
CA THR A 514 -7.72 16.34 3.04
C THR A 514 -7.08 16.68 1.71
N LYS A 515 -6.28 17.74 1.68
CA LYS A 515 -5.68 18.32 0.48
C LYS A 515 -4.18 18.08 0.45
N VAL A 516 -3.69 17.59 -0.69
CA VAL A 516 -2.27 17.37 -0.98
C VAL A 516 -1.96 18.06 -2.32
N GLY A 517 -1.54 19.32 -2.26
CA GLY A 517 -1.30 20.18 -3.43
C GLY A 517 -2.55 20.54 -4.24
N ALA A 518 -3.74 20.25 -3.74
CA ALA A 518 -4.99 20.40 -4.49
C ALA A 518 -5.58 21.81 -4.42
N ALA A 519 -6.38 22.17 -5.43
CA ALA A 519 -7.13 23.43 -5.51
C ALA A 519 -8.18 23.56 -4.40
N CYS A 520 -8.79 24.74 -4.24
CA CYS A 520 -9.88 24.93 -3.30
C CYS A 520 -11.14 24.17 -3.71
N SER A 521 -11.98 23.83 -2.71
CA SER A 521 -13.30 23.23 -2.90
C SER A 521 -14.37 24.17 -2.37
N PHE A 522 -15.63 23.94 -2.74
CA PHE A 522 -16.74 24.82 -2.38
C PHE A 522 -17.91 24.02 -1.78
N ILE A 523 -18.59 24.60 -0.81
CA ILE A 523 -19.90 24.12 -0.38
C ILE A 523 -20.94 25.14 -0.85
N LYS A 524 -21.90 24.65 -1.65
CA LYS A 524 -23.04 25.44 -2.11
C LYS A 524 -24.27 25.14 -1.26
N ARG A 525 -24.81 26.18 -0.62
CA ARG A 525 -26.06 26.16 0.18
C ARG A 525 -27.05 27.16 -0.40
N GLY A 526 -27.89 26.72 -1.33
CA GLY A 526 -28.71 27.67 -2.07
C GLY A 526 -27.85 28.64 -2.89
N GLU A 527 -27.86 29.94 -2.54
CA GLU A 527 -27.01 30.97 -3.16
C GLU A 527 -25.70 31.23 -2.38
N ASP A 528 -25.61 30.73 -1.15
CA ASP A 528 -24.41 30.91 -0.31
C ASP A 528 -23.30 29.93 -0.73
N ILE A 529 -22.08 30.44 -0.84
CA ILE A 529 -20.90 29.64 -1.17
C ILE A 529 -19.86 29.77 -0.05
N GLU A 530 -19.50 28.64 0.53
CA GLU A 530 -18.39 28.51 1.46
C GLU A 530 -17.17 27.97 0.72
N VAL A 531 -16.03 28.66 0.82
CA VAL A 531 -14.77 28.25 0.17
C VAL A 531 -13.89 27.49 1.15
N LEU A 532 -13.45 26.31 0.77
CA LEU A 532 -12.59 25.44 1.57
C LEU A 532 -11.21 25.31 0.91
N SER A 533 -10.17 25.87 1.54
CA SER A 533 -8.80 25.78 1.03
C SER A 533 -7.81 25.44 2.12
N ALA A 534 -6.89 24.53 1.84
CA ALA A 534 -5.76 24.21 2.72
C ALA A 534 -4.50 24.10 1.85
N GLY A 535 -3.40 24.69 2.32
CA GLY A 535 -2.11 24.65 1.62
C GLY A 535 -1.32 23.41 2.04
N SER A 536 -0.82 22.69 1.04
CA SER A 536 0.15 21.60 1.22
C SER A 536 0.88 21.34 -0.10
N LEU A 537 2.00 20.61 -0.07
CA LEU A 537 2.72 20.23 -1.29
C LEU A 537 2.05 19.04 -1.99
N PRO A 538 2.23 18.88 -3.32
CA PRO A 538 1.72 17.73 -4.07
C PRO A 538 2.29 16.40 -3.59
N ALA A 539 1.57 15.30 -3.84
CA ALA A 539 2.02 13.95 -3.57
C ALA A 539 3.28 13.62 -4.40
N GLY A 540 4.25 12.97 -3.78
CA GLY A 540 5.54 12.66 -4.38
C GLY A 540 6.61 13.75 -4.20
N ALA A 541 6.25 14.97 -3.78
CA ALA A 541 7.20 16.08 -3.63
C ALA A 541 8.15 15.89 -2.44
N VAL A 542 7.61 15.56 -1.27
CA VAL A 542 8.40 15.36 -0.04
C VAL A 542 7.88 14.16 0.75
N PRO A 543 8.77 13.23 1.16
CA PRO A 543 8.37 12.12 2.01
C PRO A 543 7.92 12.60 3.40
N GLY A 544 6.72 12.19 3.83
CA GLY A 544 6.24 12.41 5.20
C GLY A 544 5.67 13.80 5.48
N GLU A 545 5.39 14.60 4.46
CA GLU A 545 4.65 15.85 4.62
C GLU A 545 3.20 15.58 5.06
N LYS A 546 2.70 16.44 5.95
CA LYS A 546 1.32 16.32 6.44
C LYS A 546 0.38 17.01 5.45
N PRO A 547 -0.71 16.35 5.05
CA PRO A 547 -1.74 16.99 4.23
C PRO A 547 -2.42 18.14 4.98
N GLY A 548 -2.94 19.10 4.24
CA GLY A 548 -3.81 20.12 4.79
C GLY A 548 -5.21 19.56 5.04
N GLU A 549 -5.79 19.78 6.22
CA GLU A 549 -7.13 19.33 6.56
C GLU A 549 -8.06 20.49 6.87
N ILE A 550 -9.30 20.40 6.40
CA ILE A 550 -10.41 21.33 6.66
C ILE A 550 -11.67 20.52 6.89
N SER A 551 -12.40 20.86 7.95
CA SER A 551 -13.70 20.25 8.25
C SER A 551 -14.82 21.27 8.14
N SER A 552 -15.97 20.85 7.61
CA SER A 552 -17.22 21.59 7.57
C SER A 552 -18.39 20.63 7.73
N ALA A 553 -19.64 21.12 7.70
CA ALA A 553 -20.82 20.29 7.79
C ALA A 553 -21.76 20.54 6.62
N LEU A 554 -22.21 19.48 5.98
CA LEU A 554 -23.21 19.48 4.91
C LEU A 554 -24.60 19.18 5.48
N LYS A 555 -25.61 19.80 4.91
CA LYS A 555 -27.03 19.61 5.24
C LYS A 555 -27.80 19.14 4.02
N HIS A 556 -29.04 18.72 4.24
CA HIS A 556 -29.97 18.36 3.18
C HIS A 556 -30.02 19.45 2.09
N GLY A 557 -29.75 19.06 0.85
CA GLY A 557 -29.76 19.94 -0.32
C GLY A 557 -28.46 20.71 -0.57
N ASP A 558 -27.43 20.52 0.25
CA ASP A 558 -26.12 21.11 0.01
C ASP A 558 -25.34 20.33 -1.07
N PHE A 559 -24.40 21.01 -1.72
CA PHE A 559 -23.49 20.42 -2.70
C PHE A 559 -22.05 20.72 -2.32
N LEU A 560 -21.23 19.68 -2.22
CA LEU A 560 -19.77 19.80 -2.21
C LEU A 560 -19.28 19.83 -3.64
N VAL A 561 -18.50 20.84 -4.01
CA VAL A 561 -17.91 21.00 -5.35
C VAL A 561 -16.38 20.96 -5.18
N MET A 562 -15.75 20.00 -5.84
CA MET A 562 -14.29 19.83 -5.91
C MET A 562 -13.85 20.06 -7.35
N ILE A 563 -12.71 20.70 -7.54
CA ILE A 563 -12.22 21.11 -8.86
C ILE A 563 -10.72 20.86 -8.97
N THR A 564 -10.23 20.65 -10.19
CA THR A 564 -8.80 20.75 -10.52
C THR A 564 -8.39 22.20 -10.77
N ASP A 565 -7.11 22.49 -10.68
CA ASP A 565 -6.56 23.86 -10.82
C ASP A 565 -6.83 24.44 -12.22
N GLY A 566 -6.87 23.60 -13.27
CA GLY A 566 -7.24 24.01 -14.61
C GLY A 566 -8.58 24.74 -14.72
N VAL A 567 -9.52 24.49 -13.77
CA VAL A 567 -10.80 25.23 -13.71
C VAL A 567 -10.61 26.68 -13.23
N LEU A 568 -9.65 26.94 -12.33
CA LEU A 568 -9.36 28.26 -11.76
C LEU A 568 -8.38 29.07 -12.61
N GLU A 569 -7.32 28.46 -13.10
CA GLU A 569 -6.23 29.14 -13.82
C GLU A 569 -6.71 29.83 -15.08
N TYR A 570 -7.75 29.27 -15.69
CA TYR A 570 -8.31 29.75 -16.94
C TYR A 570 -9.22 30.96 -16.83
N LEU A 571 -9.65 31.33 -15.65
CA LEU A 571 -10.47 32.52 -15.48
C LEU A 571 -9.72 33.83 -15.79
N HIS A 572 -8.36 33.80 -15.79
CA HIS A 572 -7.49 34.93 -16.09
C HIS A 572 -7.88 36.27 -15.41
N VAL A 573 -8.43 36.19 -14.21
CA VAL A 573 -8.91 37.32 -13.40
C VAL A 573 -8.06 37.48 -12.15
N LYS A 574 -8.13 38.65 -11.49
CA LYS A 574 -7.34 38.91 -10.28
C LYS A 574 -7.74 38.03 -9.11
N GLU A 575 -9.02 37.66 -9.02
CA GLU A 575 -9.60 36.89 -7.92
C GLU A 575 -10.42 35.72 -8.48
N PRO A 576 -9.76 34.64 -9.01
CA PRO A 576 -10.45 33.57 -9.71
C PRO A 576 -11.40 32.80 -8.80
N VAL A 577 -11.06 32.62 -7.53
CA VAL A 577 -11.90 31.92 -6.53
C VAL A 577 -13.21 32.66 -6.31
N GLN A 578 -13.18 33.98 -6.19
CA GLN A 578 -14.39 34.79 -6.01
C GLN A 578 -15.28 34.74 -7.24
N VAL A 579 -14.69 34.89 -8.43
CA VAL A 579 -15.46 34.83 -9.69
C VAL A 579 -16.12 33.46 -9.87
N LEU A 580 -15.41 32.38 -9.58
CA LEU A 580 -15.98 31.04 -9.64
C LEU A 580 -17.09 30.84 -8.58
N SER A 581 -16.90 31.36 -7.36
CA SER A 581 -17.95 31.36 -6.32
C SER A 581 -19.22 32.06 -6.79
N ASP A 582 -19.08 33.24 -7.42
CA ASP A 582 -20.21 33.99 -7.98
C ASP A 582 -20.92 33.26 -9.14
N MET A 583 -20.16 32.52 -9.94
CA MET A 583 -20.71 31.64 -10.99
C MET A 583 -21.51 30.48 -10.39
N ILE A 584 -20.93 29.76 -9.41
CA ILE A 584 -21.57 28.64 -8.72
C ILE A 584 -22.85 29.10 -8.00
N ALA A 585 -22.85 30.26 -7.34
CA ALA A 585 -23.99 30.82 -6.64
C ALA A 585 -25.22 31.00 -7.55
N LYS A 586 -25.00 31.48 -8.78
CA LYS A 586 -26.04 31.78 -9.76
C LYS A 586 -26.70 30.54 -10.39
N ILE A 587 -26.06 29.38 -10.31
CA ILE A 587 -26.62 28.14 -10.88
C ILE A 587 -27.67 27.58 -9.93
N ASN A 588 -28.92 27.55 -10.36
CA ASN A 588 -30.03 27.00 -9.59
C ASN A 588 -30.42 25.62 -10.14
N THR A 589 -30.04 24.56 -9.42
CA THR A 589 -30.35 23.17 -9.78
C THR A 589 -30.25 22.28 -8.55
N ASP A 590 -31.11 21.27 -8.50
CA ASP A 590 -31.09 20.22 -7.46
C ASP A 590 -30.38 18.95 -7.94
N ASN A 591 -29.78 18.98 -9.14
CA ASN A 591 -29.09 17.83 -9.74
C ASN A 591 -27.58 18.06 -9.77
N ALA A 592 -26.82 17.23 -9.08
CA ALA A 592 -25.36 17.32 -8.97
C ALA A 592 -24.65 17.26 -10.34
N GLY A 593 -25.13 16.39 -11.27
CA GLY A 593 -24.56 16.29 -12.61
C GLY A 593 -24.82 17.54 -13.46
N ALA A 594 -26.02 18.12 -13.36
CA ALA A 594 -26.33 19.38 -14.02
C ALA A 594 -25.51 20.54 -13.42
N LEU A 595 -25.31 20.55 -12.11
CA LEU A 595 -24.47 21.57 -11.44
C LEU A 595 -23.02 21.47 -11.94
N ALA A 596 -22.42 20.27 -11.95
CA ALA A 596 -21.05 20.06 -12.44
C ALA A 596 -20.90 20.56 -13.89
N LYS A 597 -21.83 20.15 -14.76
CA LYS A 597 -21.81 20.54 -16.17
C LYS A 597 -21.96 22.05 -16.35
N ASN A 598 -22.91 22.68 -15.66
CA ASN A 598 -23.15 24.12 -15.78
C ASN A 598 -21.96 24.95 -15.27
N ILE A 599 -21.25 24.47 -14.21
CA ILE A 599 -20.02 25.12 -13.74
C ILE A 599 -18.97 25.06 -14.84
N LEU A 600 -18.69 23.89 -15.37
CA LEU A 600 -17.67 23.71 -16.43
C LEU A 600 -18.01 24.50 -17.69
N ASP A 601 -19.27 24.45 -18.14
CA ASP A 601 -19.73 25.20 -19.30
C ASP A 601 -19.60 26.73 -19.08
N SER A 602 -19.86 27.23 -17.87
CA SER A 602 -19.71 28.64 -17.53
C SER A 602 -18.25 29.09 -17.58
N VAL A 603 -17.33 28.26 -17.09
CA VAL A 603 -15.88 28.51 -17.18
C VAL A 603 -15.43 28.50 -18.64
N LEU A 604 -15.82 27.50 -19.44
CA LEU A 604 -15.48 27.41 -20.86
C LEU A 604 -16.04 28.59 -21.67
N LEU A 605 -17.25 29.06 -21.38
CA LEU A 605 -17.80 30.25 -22.02
C LEU A 605 -16.97 31.52 -21.70
N HIS A 606 -16.50 31.64 -20.46
CA HIS A 606 -15.64 32.76 -20.07
C HIS A 606 -14.29 32.77 -20.78
N THR A 607 -13.77 31.57 -21.12
CA THR A 607 -12.46 31.38 -21.80
C THR A 607 -12.58 31.30 -23.34
N GLY A 608 -13.75 31.52 -23.91
CA GLY A 608 -13.99 31.43 -25.34
C GLY A 608 -14.10 30.01 -25.90
N GLY A 609 -14.35 29.01 -25.03
CA GLY A 609 -14.60 27.62 -25.41
C GLY A 609 -13.37 26.75 -25.59
N TYR A 610 -12.17 27.28 -25.36
CA TYR A 610 -10.90 26.57 -25.50
C TYR A 610 -10.36 26.10 -24.14
N ALA A 611 -10.03 24.81 -24.00
CA ALA A 611 -9.45 24.23 -22.82
C ALA A 611 -7.91 24.14 -22.97
N GLN A 612 -7.19 25.00 -22.26
CA GLN A 612 -5.72 25.01 -22.31
C GLN A 612 -5.13 24.00 -21.31
N ASP A 613 -5.89 23.52 -20.34
CA ASP A 613 -5.51 22.44 -19.43
C ASP A 613 -6.65 21.47 -19.21
N ASP A 614 -6.36 20.37 -18.52
CA ASP A 614 -7.35 19.43 -18.10
C ASP A 614 -8.24 20.09 -17.02
N MET A 615 -9.55 19.91 -17.11
CA MET A 615 -10.53 20.53 -16.23
C MET A 615 -11.49 19.48 -15.72
N THR A 616 -11.58 19.30 -14.43
CA THR A 616 -12.53 18.40 -13.79
C THR A 616 -13.30 19.12 -12.69
N VAL A 617 -14.62 18.96 -12.71
CA VAL A 617 -15.55 19.42 -11.69
C VAL A 617 -16.30 18.21 -11.15
N LEU A 618 -16.08 17.89 -9.88
CA LEU A 618 -16.83 16.87 -9.14
C LEU A 618 -17.82 17.56 -8.22
N VAL A 619 -19.03 17.06 -8.19
CA VAL A 619 -20.09 17.54 -7.31
C VAL A 619 -20.67 16.38 -6.53
N THR A 620 -20.77 16.52 -5.23
CA THR A 620 -21.47 15.56 -4.36
C THR A 620 -22.61 16.27 -3.68
N GLY A 621 -23.82 15.96 -4.11
CA GLY A 621 -25.03 16.44 -3.44
C GLY A 621 -25.40 15.53 -2.27
N ILE A 622 -25.91 16.09 -1.16
CA ILE A 622 -26.32 15.36 0.04
C ILE A 622 -27.80 15.53 0.32
N TRP A 623 -28.49 14.43 0.61
CA TRP A 623 -29.92 14.42 0.96
C TRP A 623 -30.17 13.55 2.18
N GLU A 624 -31.11 13.97 3.00
CA GLU A 624 -31.61 13.19 4.12
C GLU A 624 -32.58 12.12 3.61
N LYS A 625 -32.47 10.87 4.16
CA LYS A 625 -33.34 9.74 3.83
C LYS A 625 -34.77 9.93 4.26
#